data_d7cb65fac2ff6dee9bab14932223ead0
#
_entry.id   d7cb65fac2ff6dee9bab14932223ead0
#
_cell.length_a   1.000
_cell.length_b   1.000
_cell.length_c   1.000
_cell.angle_alpha   90.00
_cell.angle_beta   90.00
_cell.angle_gamma   90.00
#
_symmetry.space_group_name_H-M   'P 1'
#
loop_
_entity.id
_entity.type
_entity.pdbx_description
1 polymer ?
#
loop_
_entity_poly.entity_id
_entity_poly.type
_entity_poly.pdbx_seq_one_letter_code
_entity_poly.pdbx_strand_id
1 'polypeptide(L)'
;MSKFILKKINDFTYSLKMSGDNSIYLYNIIKKILQSCIFDNETNSIFFSAENVIPFKQYLLEQQNNKLSHSKCVKLIDDLSKQIFFLNKCNFGFYGFDIEDILTIDNTFIFCSTQNLLPLENDCIIFTSPINQPYFSNPELFKLTSLPFEINTKCCYYSLGALVVFSLLNTYLLVGNELKTSKEIDKIIEPLFNTKIYWFLKRCLDDDINNRKLLLV
;
A
#
# COMPACT_ATOMS: atom_id res chain seq x y z
N MET A 1 15.84 -5.91 7.86
CA MET A 1 16.48 -4.71 7.28
C MET A 1 15.42 -3.63 7.20
N SER A 2 15.72 -2.38 7.56
CA SER A 2 14.74 -1.29 7.44
C SER A 2 14.45 -1.01 5.96
N LYS A 3 13.16 -0.93 5.58
CA LYS A 3 12.71 -0.72 4.19
C LYS A 3 13.01 0.69 3.70
N PHE A 4 13.14 1.62 4.62
CA PHE A 4 13.54 3.02 4.41
C PHE A 4 14.19 3.58 5.67
N ILE A 5 14.87 4.72 5.54
CA ILE A 5 15.47 5.46 6.63
C ILE A 5 14.81 6.83 6.68
N LEU A 6 14.07 7.11 7.76
CA LEU A 6 13.51 8.42 8.06
C LEU A 6 14.35 9.08 9.14
N LYS A 7 14.79 10.33 8.90
CA LYS A 7 15.52 11.13 9.87
C LYS A 7 14.85 12.49 10.03
N LYS A 8 14.61 12.91 11.26
CA LYS A 8 14.22 14.28 11.58
C LYS A 8 15.49 15.13 11.64
N ILE A 9 15.58 16.19 10.83
CA ILE A 9 16.73 17.09 10.73
C ILE A 9 16.56 18.27 11.70
N ASN A 10 15.36 18.85 11.70
CA ASN A 10 14.94 19.88 12.65
C ASN A 10 13.43 19.76 12.89
N ASP A 11 12.81 20.76 13.54
CA ASP A 11 11.41 20.68 13.96
C ASP A 11 10.42 20.40 12.82
N PHE A 12 10.71 20.90 11.62
CA PHE A 12 9.81 20.79 10.47
C PHE A 12 10.46 20.15 9.24
N THR A 13 11.73 19.73 9.32
CA THR A 13 12.43 19.16 8.15
C THR A 13 12.81 17.71 8.39
N TYR A 14 12.49 16.88 7.41
CA TYR A 14 12.76 15.45 7.41
C TYR A 14 13.58 15.06 6.17
N SER A 15 14.38 14.02 6.34
CA SER A 15 15.04 13.31 5.24
C SER A 15 14.51 11.88 5.19
N LEU A 16 14.11 11.44 4.01
CA LEU A 16 13.67 10.08 3.73
C LEU A 16 14.56 9.46 2.65
N LYS A 17 15.21 8.37 3.00
CA LYS A 17 15.99 7.54 2.09
C LYS A 17 15.31 6.21 1.88
N MET A 18 14.98 5.89 0.64
CA MET A 18 14.42 4.60 0.24
C MET A 18 15.50 3.74 -0.40
N SER A 19 15.40 2.42 -0.25
CA SER A 19 16.33 1.47 -0.83
C SER A 19 15.90 1.10 -2.25
N GLY A 20 16.88 0.77 -3.11
CA GLY A 20 16.64 0.22 -4.46
C GLY A 20 16.50 1.26 -5.57
N ASP A 21 16.75 0.80 -6.80
CA ASP A 21 16.81 1.66 -8.00
C ASP A 21 15.45 2.26 -8.38
N ASN A 22 14.35 1.61 -7.98
CA ASN A 22 12.99 2.08 -8.25
C ASN A 22 12.53 3.20 -7.30
N SER A 23 13.35 3.64 -6.35
CA SER A 23 13.03 4.69 -5.39
C SER A 23 12.65 6.01 -6.04
N ILE A 24 13.20 6.32 -7.22
CA ILE A 24 12.91 7.55 -7.98
C ILE A 24 11.41 7.72 -8.29
N TYR A 25 10.68 6.62 -8.53
CA TYR A 25 9.25 6.68 -8.81
C TYR A 25 8.45 7.08 -7.56
N LEU A 26 8.82 6.56 -6.38
CA LEU A 26 8.21 6.95 -5.12
C LEU A 26 8.59 8.38 -4.72
N TYR A 27 9.82 8.82 -4.97
CA TYR A 27 10.22 10.21 -4.77
C TYR A 27 9.39 11.17 -5.62
N ASN A 28 9.10 10.81 -6.88
CA ASN A 28 8.25 11.60 -7.77
C ASN A 28 6.80 11.70 -7.25
N ILE A 29 6.29 10.65 -6.61
CA ILE A 29 4.98 10.68 -5.94
C ILE A 29 5.03 11.66 -4.75
N ILE A 30 6.00 11.50 -3.87
CA ILE A 30 6.17 12.36 -2.69
C ILE A 30 6.29 13.82 -3.10
N LYS A 31 7.09 14.11 -4.14
CA LYS A 31 7.25 15.46 -4.70
C LYS A 31 5.93 16.05 -5.23
N LYS A 32 5.02 15.22 -5.75
CA LYS A 32 3.70 15.70 -6.19
C LYS A 32 2.74 15.98 -5.04
N ILE A 33 2.90 15.27 -3.94
CA ILE A 33 2.02 15.38 -2.77
C ILE A 33 2.49 16.50 -1.84
N LEU A 34 3.80 16.59 -1.61
CA LEU A 34 4.43 17.59 -0.73
C LEU A 34 4.94 18.76 -1.55
N GLN A 35 4.50 19.96 -1.21
CA GLN A 35 4.81 21.19 -1.98
C GLN A 35 6.28 21.64 -1.90
N SER A 36 7.01 21.24 -0.84
CA SER A 36 8.40 21.63 -0.59
C SER A 36 9.30 20.41 -0.44
N CYS A 37 9.64 19.77 -1.56
CA CYS A 37 10.52 18.62 -1.60
C CYS A 37 11.77 18.91 -2.43
N ILE A 38 12.93 18.55 -1.91
CA ILE A 38 14.22 18.59 -2.61
C ILE A 38 14.76 17.17 -2.65
N PHE A 39 15.06 16.69 -3.85
CA PHE A 39 15.77 15.43 -4.04
C PHE A 39 17.27 15.69 -4.11
N ASP A 40 18.01 15.02 -3.25
CA ASP A 40 19.47 15.03 -3.23
C ASP A 40 20.00 13.75 -3.91
N ASN A 41 20.63 13.92 -5.07
CA ASN A 41 21.18 12.82 -5.85
C ASN A 41 22.39 12.15 -5.18
N GLU A 42 23.18 12.91 -4.39
CA GLU A 42 24.39 12.37 -3.76
C GLU A 42 24.05 11.36 -2.66
N THR A 43 23.08 11.69 -1.83
CA THR A 43 22.65 10.83 -0.73
C THR A 43 21.51 9.89 -1.11
N ASN A 44 20.94 10.04 -2.31
CA ASN A 44 19.73 9.36 -2.77
C ASN A 44 18.59 9.50 -1.74
N SER A 45 18.34 10.74 -1.31
CA SER A 45 17.37 11.05 -0.28
C SER A 45 16.47 12.19 -0.71
N ILE A 46 15.23 12.21 -0.20
CA ILE A 46 14.33 13.34 -0.36
C ILE A 46 14.25 14.11 0.96
N PHE A 47 14.41 15.43 0.88
CA PHE A 47 14.20 16.35 2.00
C PHE A 47 12.86 17.05 1.81
N PHE A 48 12.06 17.12 2.86
CA PHE A 48 10.74 17.75 2.82
C PHE A 48 10.39 18.37 4.17
N SER A 49 9.49 19.35 4.15
CA SER A 49 8.95 19.96 5.34
C SER A 49 7.59 19.37 5.69
N ALA A 50 7.37 19.05 6.95
CA ALA A 50 6.11 18.56 7.51
C ALA A 50 6.01 18.90 8.99
N GLU A 51 4.79 19.05 9.50
CA GLU A 51 4.55 19.22 10.94
C GLU A 51 4.67 17.89 11.67
N ASN A 52 4.18 16.82 11.06
CA ASN A 52 4.15 15.50 11.66
C ASN A 52 4.44 14.39 10.64
N VAL A 53 5.40 13.52 10.95
CA VAL A 53 5.74 12.34 10.15
C VAL A 53 5.81 11.13 11.06
N ILE A 54 4.90 10.18 10.85
CA ILE A 54 4.76 8.98 11.69
C ILE A 54 4.67 7.73 10.81
N PRO A 55 5.37 6.63 11.12
CA PRO A 55 5.09 5.32 10.51
C PRO A 55 3.62 4.95 10.69
N PHE A 56 2.98 4.42 9.65
CA PHE A 56 1.54 4.13 9.67
C PHE A 56 1.14 3.16 10.79
N LYS A 57 2.00 2.21 11.11
CA LYS A 57 1.80 1.30 12.24
C LYS A 57 1.67 2.06 13.57
N GLN A 58 2.56 3.03 13.82
CA GLN A 58 2.51 3.88 15.01
C GLN A 58 1.26 4.76 14.97
N TYR A 59 0.95 5.35 13.81
CA TYR A 59 -0.25 6.16 13.62
C TYR A 59 -1.53 5.40 13.99
N LEU A 60 -1.63 4.10 13.62
CA LEU A 60 -2.76 3.25 14.01
C LEU A 60 -2.83 3.02 15.52
N LEU A 61 -1.70 2.78 16.18
CA LEU A 61 -1.66 2.58 17.64
C LEU A 61 -2.14 3.81 18.42
N GLU A 62 -1.99 5.00 17.86
CA GLU A 62 -2.47 6.26 18.45
C GLU A 62 -3.97 6.50 18.22
N GLN A 63 -4.63 5.70 17.35
CA GLN A 63 -6.06 5.80 17.12
C GLN A 63 -6.86 5.01 18.17
N GLN A 64 -8.12 5.41 18.39
CA GLN A 64 -9.03 4.71 19.28
C GLN A 64 -9.18 3.24 18.85
N ASN A 65 -8.95 2.31 19.78
CA ASN A 65 -9.01 0.86 19.55
C ASN A 65 -8.06 0.38 18.43
N ASN A 66 -6.98 1.09 18.12
CA ASN A 66 -6.02 0.82 17.04
C ASN A 66 -6.71 0.71 15.66
N LYS A 67 -7.74 1.52 15.42
CA LYS A 67 -8.53 1.50 14.18
C LYS A 67 -8.67 2.92 13.62
N LEU A 68 -8.65 3.03 12.29
CA LEU A 68 -8.99 4.28 11.64
C LEU A 68 -10.49 4.57 11.79
N SER A 69 -10.83 5.86 11.94
CA SER A 69 -12.20 6.30 11.72
C SER A 69 -12.58 6.14 10.24
N HIS A 70 -13.90 6.12 9.96
CA HIS A 70 -14.39 6.00 8.57
C HIS A 70 -13.79 7.07 7.64
N SER A 71 -13.74 8.33 8.07
CA SER A 71 -13.19 9.45 7.28
C SER A 71 -11.69 9.28 7.00
N LYS A 72 -10.90 8.85 7.99
CA LYS A 72 -9.48 8.56 7.83
C LYS A 72 -9.24 7.39 6.90
N CYS A 73 -10.11 6.37 6.95
CA CYS A 73 -10.04 5.23 6.06
C CYS A 73 -10.37 5.60 4.60
N VAL A 74 -11.37 6.46 4.37
CA VAL A 74 -11.65 7.03 3.04
C VAL A 74 -10.43 7.77 2.50
N LYS A 75 -9.76 8.56 3.35
CA LYS A 75 -8.54 9.26 2.95
C LYS A 75 -7.40 8.30 2.64
N LEU A 76 -7.20 7.25 3.45
CA LEU A 76 -6.21 6.20 3.18
C LEU A 76 -6.43 5.58 1.78
N ILE A 77 -7.68 5.22 1.48
CA ILE A 77 -8.05 4.65 0.18
C ILE A 77 -7.71 5.63 -0.96
N ASP A 78 -8.12 6.88 -0.83
CA ASP A 78 -7.90 7.92 -1.86
C ASP A 78 -6.41 8.15 -2.10
N ASP A 79 -5.65 8.37 -1.02
CA ASP A 79 -4.21 8.66 -1.09
C ASP A 79 -3.43 7.50 -1.74
N LEU A 80 -3.65 6.26 -1.29
CA LEU A 80 -2.89 5.11 -1.78
C LEU A 80 -3.35 4.67 -3.18
N SER A 81 -4.64 4.77 -3.50
CA SER A 81 -5.14 4.48 -4.85
C SER A 81 -4.54 5.41 -5.89
N LYS A 82 -4.42 6.71 -5.61
CA LYS A 82 -3.76 7.69 -6.50
C LYS A 82 -2.31 7.33 -6.77
N GLN A 83 -1.60 6.86 -5.74
CA GLN A 83 -0.20 6.45 -5.88
C GLN A 83 -0.06 5.17 -6.72
N ILE A 84 -0.93 4.19 -6.51
CA ILE A 84 -0.98 2.96 -7.34
C ILE A 84 -1.25 3.33 -8.81
N PHE A 85 -2.24 4.17 -9.10
CA PHE A 85 -2.51 4.61 -10.47
C PHE A 85 -1.34 5.36 -11.10
N PHE A 86 -0.65 6.19 -10.32
CA PHE A 86 0.54 6.89 -10.81
C PHE A 86 1.66 5.90 -11.16
N LEU A 87 1.94 4.94 -10.28
CA LEU A 87 2.97 3.92 -10.50
C LEU A 87 2.65 3.06 -11.73
N ASN A 88 1.40 2.61 -11.87
CA ASN A 88 0.98 1.84 -13.04
C ASN A 88 1.19 2.62 -14.35
N LYS A 89 0.92 3.94 -14.36
CA LYS A 89 1.24 4.81 -15.52
C LYS A 89 2.73 4.93 -15.81
N CYS A 90 3.58 4.68 -14.82
CA CYS A 90 5.03 4.63 -14.97
C CYS A 90 5.55 3.22 -15.27
N ASN A 91 4.66 2.26 -15.58
CA ASN A 91 4.96 0.85 -15.77
C ASN A 91 5.61 0.17 -14.55
N PHE A 92 5.13 0.54 -13.34
CA PHE A 92 5.48 -0.13 -12.08
C PHE A 92 4.24 -0.52 -11.33
N GLY A 93 4.28 -1.68 -10.65
CA GLY A 93 3.19 -2.20 -9.84
C GLY A 93 3.67 -2.83 -8.54
N PHE A 94 2.85 -2.71 -7.51
CA PHE A 94 3.02 -3.46 -6.27
C PHE A 94 2.36 -4.84 -6.40
N TYR A 95 3.02 -5.87 -5.88
CA TYR A 95 2.40 -7.19 -5.74
C TYR A 95 1.79 -7.43 -4.35
N GLY A 96 1.97 -6.52 -3.41
CA GLY A 96 1.43 -6.56 -2.07
C GLY A 96 2.06 -5.50 -1.18
N PHE A 97 1.60 -5.40 0.06
CA PHE A 97 2.06 -4.38 1.02
C PHE A 97 2.30 -4.97 2.40
N ASP A 98 3.16 -4.29 3.15
CA ASP A 98 3.25 -4.42 4.60
C ASP A 98 2.86 -3.09 5.25
N ILE A 99 2.47 -3.13 6.51
CA ILE A 99 2.11 -1.92 7.26
C ILE A 99 3.30 -0.97 7.39
N GLU A 100 4.50 -1.53 7.40
CA GLU A 100 5.77 -0.82 7.47
C GLU A 100 6.15 -0.13 6.15
N ASP A 101 5.43 -0.37 5.05
CA ASP A 101 5.66 0.28 3.76
C ASP A 101 5.08 1.69 3.67
N ILE A 102 4.33 2.13 4.70
CA ILE A 102 3.52 3.34 4.66
C ILE A 102 3.95 4.32 5.75
N LEU A 103 4.12 5.58 5.38
CA LEU A 103 4.24 6.74 6.27
C LEU A 103 2.94 7.56 6.25
N THR A 104 2.65 8.19 7.37
CA THR A 104 1.67 9.27 7.47
C THR A 104 2.43 10.57 7.59
N ILE A 105 2.25 11.48 6.63
CA ILE A 105 2.88 12.81 6.58
C ILE A 105 1.75 13.84 6.57
N ASP A 106 1.60 14.61 7.65
CA ASP A 106 0.53 15.63 7.81
C ASP A 106 -0.86 15.10 7.44
N ASN A 107 -1.21 13.92 7.97
CA ASN A 107 -2.44 13.17 7.68
C ASN A 107 -2.58 12.65 6.24
N THR A 108 -1.52 12.66 5.43
CA THR A 108 -1.49 12.03 4.10
C THR A 108 -0.76 10.70 4.17
N PHE A 109 -1.33 9.65 3.58
CA PHE A 109 -0.75 8.31 3.59
C PHE A 109 0.10 8.09 2.35
N ILE A 110 1.35 7.66 2.54
CA ILE A 110 2.34 7.60 1.45
C ILE A 110 3.11 6.28 1.51
N PHE A 111 3.18 5.58 0.37
CA PHE A 111 4.12 4.48 0.20
C PHE A 111 5.57 4.99 0.20
N CYS A 112 6.43 4.34 0.98
CA CYS A 112 7.84 4.71 1.14
C CYS A 112 8.80 3.52 1.04
N SER A 113 8.33 2.37 0.55
CA SER A 113 9.14 1.18 0.33
C SER A 113 9.03 0.70 -1.12
N THR A 114 10.17 0.34 -1.70
CA THR A 114 10.27 -0.26 -3.05
C THR A 114 10.32 -1.78 -3.02
N GLN A 115 10.30 -2.39 -1.84
CA GLN A 115 10.55 -3.83 -1.69
C GLN A 115 9.60 -4.70 -2.52
N ASN A 116 8.33 -4.29 -2.61
CA ASN A 116 7.28 -5.01 -3.32
C ASN A 116 6.87 -4.31 -4.64
N LEU A 117 7.73 -3.39 -5.13
CA LEU A 117 7.50 -2.62 -6.36
C LEU A 117 8.34 -3.21 -7.49
N LEU A 118 7.69 -3.69 -8.54
CA LEU A 118 8.33 -4.32 -9.69
C LEU A 118 7.86 -3.65 -11.00
N PRO A 119 8.68 -3.71 -12.07
CA PRO A 119 8.26 -3.25 -13.39
C PRO A 119 7.08 -4.08 -13.92
N LEU A 120 6.25 -3.44 -14.75
CA LEU A 120 5.13 -4.08 -15.44
C LEU A 120 5.47 -4.32 -16.91
N GLU A 121 5.07 -5.48 -17.40
CA GLU A 121 5.03 -5.84 -18.81
C GLU A 121 3.58 -6.21 -19.16
N ASN A 122 2.96 -5.44 -20.06
CA ASN A 122 1.54 -5.65 -20.44
C ASN A 122 0.58 -5.73 -19.24
N ASP A 123 0.69 -4.79 -18.30
CA ASP A 123 -0.07 -4.74 -17.05
C ASP A 123 0.17 -5.93 -16.11
N CYS A 124 1.22 -6.71 -16.31
CA CYS A 124 1.58 -7.85 -15.48
C CYS A 124 2.93 -7.67 -14.80
N ILE A 125 3.05 -8.23 -13.61
CA ILE A 125 4.31 -8.38 -12.87
C ILE A 125 4.85 -9.78 -13.17
N ILE A 126 6.11 -9.86 -13.63
CA ILE A 126 6.78 -11.13 -13.92
C ILE A 126 7.77 -11.44 -12.79
N PHE A 127 7.57 -12.56 -12.13
CA PHE A 127 8.47 -13.07 -11.10
C PHE A 127 9.45 -14.05 -11.72
N THR A 128 10.74 -13.76 -11.60
CA THR A 128 11.84 -14.62 -12.06
C THR A 128 12.63 -15.22 -10.91
N SER A 129 12.36 -14.80 -9.68
CA SER A 129 12.98 -15.27 -8.45
C SER A 129 11.95 -15.43 -7.33
N PRO A 130 12.23 -16.26 -6.30
CA PRO A 130 11.37 -16.36 -5.13
C PRO A 130 11.19 -15.01 -4.44
N ILE A 131 9.99 -14.77 -3.93
CA ILE A 131 9.63 -13.53 -3.23
C ILE A 131 9.27 -13.80 -1.78
N ASN A 132 9.45 -12.78 -0.94
CA ASN A 132 8.88 -12.77 0.40
C ASN A 132 7.41 -12.37 0.30
N GLN A 133 6.54 -13.15 0.94
CA GLN A 133 5.12 -12.87 0.95
C GLN A 133 4.81 -11.70 1.88
N PRO A 134 4.17 -10.62 1.39
CA PRO A 134 3.78 -9.48 2.24
C PRO A 134 2.60 -9.83 3.14
N TYR A 135 2.44 -9.11 4.24
CA TYR A 135 1.31 -9.31 5.18
C TYR A 135 -0.05 -9.07 4.53
N PHE A 136 -0.18 -8.03 3.71
CA PHE A 136 -1.37 -7.78 2.90
C PHE A 136 -1.16 -8.40 1.53
N SER A 137 -1.27 -9.71 1.50
CA SER A 137 -1.09 -10.54 0.32
C SER A 137 -2.40 -10.67 -0.47
N ASN A 138 -2.34 -11.34 -1.61
CA ASN A 138 -3.46 -11.57 -2.51
C ASN A 138 -3.50 -13.04 -2.96
N PRO A 139 -4.67 -13.54 -3.43
CA PRO A 139 -4.84 -14.94 -3.80
C PRO A 139 -3.89 -15.43 -4.89
N GLU A 140 -3.43 -14.54 -5.76
CA GLU A 140 -2.55 -14.87 -6.88
C GLU A 140 -1.18 -15.32 -6.40
N LEU A 141 -0.63 -14.70 -5.35
CA LEU A 141 0.68 -15.08 -4.79
C LEU A 141 0.68 -16.51 -4.22
N PHE A 142 -0.47 -17.02 -3.77
CA PHE A 142 -0.60 -18.40 -3.28
C PHE A 142 -0.66 -19.43 -4.41
N LYS A 143 -0.89 -18.99 -5.64
CA LYS A 143 -0.88 -19.85 -6.85
C LYS A 143 0.51 -19.97 -7.46
N LEU A 144 1.50 -19.25 -6.94
CA LEU A 144 2.88 -19.26 -7.42
C LEU A 144 3.53 -20.59 -7.04
N THR A 145 3.62 -21.51 -7.99
CA THR A 145 4.19 -22.86 -7.81
C THR A 145 5.47 -23.07 -8.59
N SER A 146 5.74 -22.26 -9.61
CA SER A 146 6.93 -22.34 -10.47
C SER A 146 7.32 -20.97 -10.98
N LEU A 147 8.56 -20.81 -11.39
CA LEU A 147 9.11 -19.59 -12.00
C LEU A 147 9.52 -19.87 -13.45
N PRO A 148 9.38 -18.93 -14.38
CA PRO A 148 8.77 -17.59 -14.18
C PRO A 148 7.25 -17.67 -13.94
N PHE A 149 6.72 -16.71 -13.21
CA PHE A 149 5.29 -16.60 -12.91
C PHE A 149 4.80 -15.17 -13.16
N GLU A 150 3.61 -15.05 -13.74
CA GLU A 150 3.03 -13.77 -14.15
C GLU A 150 1.74 -13.48 -13.39
N ILE A 151 1.61 -12.25 -12.87
CA ILE A 151 0.41 -11.79 -12.16
C ILE A 151 -0.01 -10.43 -12.70
N ASN A 152 -1.31 -10.27 -13.01
CA ASN A 152 -1.84 -8.96 -13.37
C ASN A 152 -1.70 -7.96 -12.21
N THR A 153 -1.35 -6.71 -12.51
CA THR A 153 -1.14 -5.64 -11.52
C THR A 153 -2.34 -5.38 -10.60
N LYS A 154 -3.57 -5.77 -11.00
CA LYS A 154 -4.76 -5.69 -10.14
C LYS A 154 -4.69 -6.57 -8.89
N CYS A 155 -3.68 -7.45 -8.77
CA CYS A 155 -3.40 -8.18 -7.53
C CYS A 155 -3.23 -7.24 -6.34
N CYS A 156 -2.59 -6.07 -6.55
CA CYS A 156 -2.41 -5.05 -5.51
C CYS A 156 -3.73 -4.42 -5.03
N TYR A 157 -4.82 -4.50 -5.81
CA TYR A 157 -6.13 -4.00 -5.39
C TYR A 157 -6.69 -4.83 -4.24
N TYR A 158 -6.53 -6.15 -4.31
CA TYR A 158 -6.86 -7.04 -3.20
C TYR A 158 -6.03 -6.72 -1.96
N SER A 159 -4.71 -6.54 -2.13
CA SER A 159 -3.80 -6.19 -1.04
C SER A 159 -4.18 -4.85 -0.38
N LEU A 160 -4.59 -3.85 -1.15
CA LEU A 160 -5.12 -2.59 -0.60
C LEU A 160 -6.43 -2.82 0.14
N GLY A 161 -7.34 -3.63 -0.41
CA GLY A 161 -8.58 -4.03 0.28
C GLY A 161 -8.29 -4.70 1.63
N ALA A 162 -7.34 -5.63 1.68
CA ALA A 162 -6.90 -6.30 2.91
C ALA A 162 -6.32 -5.32 3.95
N LEU A 163 -5.50 -4.35 3.51
CA LEU A 163 -4.99 -3.27 4.36
C LEU A 163 -6.14 -2.41 4.92
N VAL A 164 -7.15 -2.09 4.11
CA VAL A 164 -8.33 -1.31 4.52
C VAL A 164 -9.15 -2.07 5.56
N VAL A 165 -9.39 -3.38 5.35
CA VAL A 165 -10.08 -4.24 6.34
C VAL A 165 -9.33 -4.23 7.66
N PHE A 166 -8.01 -4.43 7.63
CA PHE A 166 -7.18 -4.37 8.83
C PHE A 166 -7.27 -3.01 9.52
N SER A 167 -7.09 -1.93 8.77
CA SER A 167 -7.06 -0.56 9.32
C SER A 167 -8.38 -0.13 9.96
N LEU A 168 -9.51 -0.64 9.47
CA LEU A 168 -10.85 -0.27 9.95
C LEU A 168 -11.42 -1.25 10.97
N LEU A 169 -11.16 -2.55 10.79
CA LEU A 169 -11.76 -3.63 11.58
C LEU A 169 -10.76 -4.35 12.48
N ASN A 170 -9.46 -4.06 12.35
CA ASN A 170 -8.36 -4.74 13.03
C ASN A 170 -8.37 -6.27 12.79
N THR A 171 -8.65 -6.67 11.56
CA THR A 171 -8.79 -8.07 11.15
C THR A 171 -7.90 -8.35 9.94
N TYR A 172 -7.02 -9.35 10.06
CA TYR A 172 -6.23 -9.84 8.95
C TYR A 172 -7.04 -10.80 8.08
N LEU A 173 -6.91 -10.68 6.75
CA LEU A 173 -7.45 -11.64 5.80
C LEU A 173 -6.52 -12.84 5.58
N LEU A 174 -5.23 -12.69 5.87
CA LEU A 174 -4.24 -13.75 5.90
C LEU A 174 -4.00 -14.18 7.36
N VAL A 175 -4.19 -15.45 7.68
CA VAL A 175 -3.95 -16.03 8.99
C VAL A 175 -3.03 -17.25 8.84
N GLY A 176 -1.81 -17.13 9.36
CA GLY A 176 -0.75 -18.11 9.01
C GLY A 176 -0.45 -18.06 7.52
N ASN A 177 -0.66 -19.18 6.82
CA ASN A 177 -0.45 -19.31 5.38
C ASN A 177 -1.78 -19.46 4.60
N GLU A 178 -2.91 -19.13 5.21
CA GLU A 178 -4.22 -19.32 4.60
C GLU A 178 -4.96 -17.98 4.48
N LEU A 179 -5.45 -17.68 3.29
CA LEU A 179 -6.36 -16.56 3.07
C LEU A 179 -7.78 -16.97 3.45
N LYS A 180 -8.50 -16.03 4.07
CA LYS A 180 -9.93 -16.19 4.32
C LYS A 180 -10.69 -16.34 3.03
N THR A 181 -11.70 -17.22 3.04
CA THR A 181 -12.60 -17.41 1.93
C THR A 181 -13.50 -16.20 1.69
N SER A 182 -14.03 -16.03 0.48
CA SER A 182 -14.96 -14.93 0.14
C SER A 182 -16.16 -14.87 1.08
N LYS A 183 -16.69 -16.02 1.52
CA LYS A 183 -17.79 -16.08 2.49
C LYS A 183 -17.41 -15.56 3.87
N GLU A 184 -16.17 -15.80 4.32
CA GLU A 184 -15.66 -15.25 5.57
C GLU A 184 -15.39 -13.77 5.45
N ILE A 185 -14.85 -13.32 4.30
CA ILE A 185 -14.62 -11.91 4.01
C ILE A 185 -15.95 -11.15 4.02
N ASP A 186 -16.99 -11.68 3.38
CA ASP A 186 -18.32 -11.06 3.35
C ASP A 186 -18.89 -10.86 4.76
N LYS A 187 -18.75 -11.84 5.65
CA LYS A 187 -19.13 -11.70 7.07
C LYS A 187 -18.31 -10.63 7.80
N ILE A 188 -17.01 -10.53 7.51
CA ILE A 188 -16.12 -9.53 8.14
C ILE A 188 -16.52 -8.13 7.75
N ILE A 189 -16.86 -7.88 6.49
CA ILE A 189 -17.20 -6.55 5.98
C ILE A 189 -18.69 -6.21 6.12
N GLU A 190 -19.56 -7.17 6.49
CA GLU A 190 -21.00 -6.97 6.68
C GLU A 190 -21.35 -5.76 7.58
N PRO A 191 -20.64 -5.50 8.71
CA PRO A 191 -20.91 -4.31 9.53
C PRO A 191 -20.75 -2.97 8.79
N LEU A 192 -20.08 -2.97 7.64
CA LEU A 192 -19.89 -1.78 6.79
C LEU A 192 -20.96 -1.64 5.72
N PHE A 193 -21.96 -2.53 5.68
CA PHE A 193 -23.00 -2.55 4.65
C PHE A 193 -23.62 -1.15 4.44
N ASN A 194 -23.95 -0.82 3.21
CA ASN A 194 -24.44 0.50 2.77
C ASN A 194 -23.46 1.67 2.90
N THR A 195 -22.17 1.43 3.17
CA THR A 195 -21.15 2.48 3.11
C THR A 195 -20.36 2.42 1.79
N LYS A 196 -19.74 3.56 1.42
CA LYS A 196 -18.82 3.62 0.27
C LYS A 196 -17.65 2.64 0.43
N ILE A 197 -17.14 2.45 1.66
CA ILE A 197 -16.05 1.52 1.95
C ILE A 197 -16.48 0.08 1.72
N TYR A 198 -17.71 -0.30 2.08
CA TYR A 198 -18.23 -1.64 1.80
C TYR A 198 -18.16 -1.97 0.31
N TRP A 199 -18.65 -1.08 -0.55
CA TRP A 199 -18.66 -1.29 -1.99
C TRP A 199 -17.26 -1.24 -2.61
N PHE A 200 -16.37 -0.41 -2.05
CA PHE A 200 -14.96 -0.43 -2.42
C PHE A 200 -14.34 -1.81 -2.12
N LEU A 201 -14.53 -2.33 -0.90
CA LEU A 201 -14.00 -3.62 -0.48
C LEU A 201 -14.56 -4.77 -1.33
N LYS A 202 -15.86 -4.78 -1.63
CA LYS A 202 -16.46 -5.79 -2.52
C LYS A 202 -15.81 -5.83 -3.90
N ARG A 203 -15.39 -4.67 -4.44
CA ARG A 203 -14.72 -4.60 -5.74
C ARG A 203 -13.23 -4.97 -5.66
N CYS A 204 -12.55 -4.62 -4.58
CA CYS A 204 -11.12 -4.91 -4.43
C CYS A 204 -10.85 -6.37 -4.06
N LEU A 205 -11.74 -6.98 -3.26
CA LEU A 205 -11.60 -8.33 -2.72
C LEU A 205 -12.32 -9.39 -3.56
N ASP A 206 -12.69 -9.07 -4.80
CA ASP A 206 -13.26 -10.04 -5.74
C ASP A 206 -12.25 -11.17 -6.02
N ASP A 207 -12.74 -12.41 -6.05
CA ASP A 207 -11.90 -13.59 -6.32
C ASP A 207 -11.36 -13.58 -7.76
N ASP A 208 -12.16 -13.08 -8.71
CA ASP A 208 -11.69 -12.87 -10.07
C ASP A 208 -10.96 -11.55 -10.20
N ILE A 209 -9.65 -11.61 -10.45
CA ILE A 209 -8.78 -10.46 -10.61
C ILE A 209 -9.26 -9.49 -11.71
N ASN A 210 -9.97 -9.99 -12.73
CA ASN A 210 -10.47 -9.16 -13.83
C ASN A 210 -11.59 -8.21 -13.37
N ASN A 211 -12.37 -8.61 -12.37
CA ASN A 211 -13.47 -7.84 -11.81
C ASN A 211 -12.99 -6.75 -10.84
N ARG A 212 -11.75 -6.84 -10.34
CA ARG A 212 -11.24 -5.89 -9.34
C ARG A 212 -11.11 -4.48 -9.87
N LYS A 213 -11.54 -3.50 -9.05
CA LYS A 213 -11.50 -2.07 -9.38
C LYS A 213 -11.19 -1.25 -8.14
N LEU A 214 -10.27 -0.27 -8.27
CA LEU A 214 -10.02 0.77 -7.28
C LEU A 214 -11.01 1.93 -7.51
N LEU A 215 -12.24 1.78 -7.08
CA LEU A 215 -13.27 2.79 -7.26
C LEU A 215 -14.00 3.04 -5.93
N LEU A 216 -13.79 4.20 -5.34
CA LEU A 216 -14.52 4.70 -4.19
C LEU A 216 -15.60 5.67 -4.67
N VAL A 217 -16.87 5.22 -4.69
CA VAL A 217 -18.02 5.98 -5.21
C VAL A 217 -18.95 6.40 -4.09
#